data_7997aae28ce3797a991d92b3c6b55a74
#
_entry.id   7997aae28ce3797a991d92b3c6b55a74
#
_cell.length_a   1.000
_cell.length_b   1.000
_cell.length_c   1.000
_cell.angle_alpha   90.00
_cell.angle_beta   90.00
_cell.angle_gamma   90.00
#
_symmetry.space_group_name_H-M   'P 1'
#
loop_
_entity.id
_entity.type
_entity.pdbx_description
1 polymer ?
#
loop_
_entity_poly.entity_id
_entity_poly.type
_entity_poly.pdbx_seq_one_letter_code
_entity_poly.pdbx_strand_id
1 'polypeptide(L)'
;MKLNYKQLTYIVGVLKEAERKAYQEKRKQEIALEEAKNDYYAWLENNPNASRAEQADVVFEELTEEADERYQKASDAYLMAQDIYKAFAEGEIEI
;
A
#
# COMPACT_ATOMS: atom_id res chain seq x y z
N MET A 1 16.77 -27.48 -10.33
CA MET A 1 16.18 -28.35 -9.32
C MET A 1 14.67 -28.42 -9.55
N LYS A 2 14.13 -29.63 -9.70
CA LYS A 2 12.69 -29.78 -9.89
C LYS A 2 12.01 -30.03 -8.55
N LEU A 3 10.99 -29.24 -8.26
CA LEU A 3 10.17 -29.42 -7.07
C LEU A 3 9.04 -30.42 -7.35
N ASN A 4 8.67 -31.22 -6.35
CA ASN A 4 7.51 -32.10 -6.47
C ASN A 4 6.21 -31.31 -6.24
N TYR A 5 5.08 -31.95 -6.49
CA TYR A 5 3.76 -31.34 -6.37
C TYR A 5 3.49 -30.75 -4.97
N LYS A 6 3.88 -31.48 -3.92
CA LYS A 6 3.69 -31.01 -2.55
C LYS A 6 4.49 -29.74 -2.25
N GLN A 7 5.74 -29.69 -2.72
CA GLN A 7 6.60 -28.52 -2.58
C GLN A 7 6.04 -27.33 -3.34
N LEU A 8 5.58 -27.53 -4.56
CA LEU A 8 4.96 -26.48 -5.37
C LEU A 8 3.69 -25.94 -4.70
N THR A 9 2.84 -26.82 -4.18
CA THR A 9 1.62 -26.43 -3.47
C THR A 9 1.94 -25.62 -2.22
N TYR A 10 2.96 -26.00 -1.49
CA TYR A 10 3.42 -25.27 -0.31
C TYR A 10 3.87 -23.84 -0.69
N ILE A 11 4.70 -23.73 -1.73
CA ILE A 11 5.21 -22.42 -2.18
C ILE A 11 4.06 -21.52 -2.65
N VAL A 12 3.13 -22.06 -3.44
CA VAL A 12 1.95 -21.31 -3.88
C VAL A 12 1.15 -20.79 -2.67
N GLY A 13 0.97 -21.63 -1.65
CA GLY A 13 0.28 -21.23 -0.42
C GLY A 13 0.99 -20.10 0.31
N VAL A 14 2.32 -20.15 0.41
CA VAL A 14 3.13 -19.09 1.02
C VAL A 14 3.00 -17.79 0.24
N LEU A 15 3.07 -17.86 -1.09
CA LEU A 15 2.96 -16.67 -1.95
C LEU A 15 1.56 -16.04 -1.88
N LYS A 16 0.50 -16.86 -1.84
CA LYS A 16 -0.87 -16.38 -1.64
C LYS A 16 -1.02 -15.66 -0.31
N GLU A 17 -0.49 -16.23 0.75
CA GLU A 17 -0.56 -15.63 2.08
C GLU A 17 0.21 -14.32 2.13
N ALA A 18 1.37 -14.25 1.50
CA ALA A 18 2.16 -13.02 1.41
C ALA A 18 1.40 -11.93 0.65
N GLU A 19 0.77 -12.27 -0.46
CA GLU A 19 -0.08 -11.35 -1.22
C GLU A 19 -1.25 -10.84 -0.37
N ARG A 20 -1.93 -11.74 0.33
CA ARG A 20 -3.07 -11.41 1.18
C ARG A 20 -2.68 -10.44 2.29
N LYS A 21 -1.57 -10.70 2.97
CA LYS A 21 -1.05 -9.82 4.03
C LYS A 21 -0.64 -8.47 3.48
N ALA A 22 0.01 -8.45 2.33
CA ALA A 22 0.41 -7.21 1.68
C ALA A 22 -0.82 -6.37 1.28
N TYR A 23 -1.87 -7.01 0.78
CA TYR A 23 -3.13 -6.34 0.46
C TYR A 23 -3.79 -5.73 1.71
N GLN A 24 -3.83 -6.48 2.82
CA GLN A 24 -4.39 -5.99 4.08
C GLN A 24 -3.63 -4.79 4.60
N GLU A 25 -2.30 -4.80 4.52
CA GLU A 25 -1.47 -3.68 4.93
C GLU A 25 -1.70 -2.46 4.02
N LYS A 26 -1.81 -2.68 2.72
CA LYS A 26 -2.16 -1.61 1.77
C LYS A 26 -3.48 -0.95 2.13
N ARG A 27 -4.53 -1.74 2.41
CA ARG A 27 -5.84 -1.23 2.81
C ARG A 27 -5.78 -0.43 4.12
N LYS A 28 -5.02 -0.94 5.08
CA LYS A 28 -4.81 -0.24 6.35
C LYS A 28 -4.18 1.14 6.15
N GLN A 29 -3.15 1.22 5.31
CA GLN A 29 -2.48 2.49 5.02
C GLN A 29 -3.33 3.41 4.15
N GLU A 30 -4.15 2.87 3.27
CA GLU A 30 -5.12 3.64 2.50
C GLU A 30 -6.13 4.35 3.40
N ILE A 31 -6.66 3.63 4.40
CA ILE A 31 -7.58 4.19 5.39
C ILE A 31 -6.89 5.28 6.20
N ALA A 32 -5.65 5.05 6.65
CA ALA A 32 -4.87 6.04 7.39
C ALA A 32 -4.64 7.31 6.56
N LEU A 33 -4.40 7.17 5.26
CA LEU A 33 -4.23 8.30 4.36
C LEU A 33 -5.55 9.09 4.20
N GLU A 34 -6.68 8.40 4.09
CA GLU A 34 -8.00 9.04 4.03
C GLU A 34 -8.28 9.83 5.31
N GLU A 35 -7.94 9.28 6.48
CA GLU A 35 -8.08 9.96 7.76
C GLU A 35 -7.21 11.21 7.83
N ALA A 36 -5.99 11.15 7.33
CA ALA A 36 -5.09 12.29 7.27
C ALA A 36 -5.66 13.40 6.37
N LYS A 37 -6.25 13.02 5.22
CA LYS A 37 -6.93 13.97 4.33
C LYS A 37 -8.15 14.59 4.99
N ASN A 38 -8.90 13.83 5.77
CA ASN A 38 -10.05 14.35 6.53
C ASN A 38 -9.60 15.34 7.59
N ASP A 39 -8.46 15.11 8.25
CA ASP A 39 -7.86 16.06 9.19
C ASP A 39 -7.52 17.39 8.50
N TYR A 40 -7.02 17.30 7.26
CA TYR A 40 -6.76 18.50 6.45
C TYR A 40 -8.05 19.28 6.16
N TYR A 41 -9.12 18.58 5.76
CA TYR A 41 -10.40 19.23 5.49
C TYR A 41 -10.99 19.86 6.75
N ALA A 42 -10.88 19.19 7.90
CA ALA A 42 -11.29 19.77 9.18
C ALA A 42 -10.49 21.02 9.53
N TRP A 43 -9.19 21.03 9.26
CA TRP A 43 -8.34 22.19 9.43
C TRP A 43 -8.82 23.36 8.55
N LEU A 44 -9.17 23.10 7.29
CA LEU A 44 -9.70 24.12 6.39
C LEU A 44 -10.99 24.74 6.92
N GLU A 45 -11.90 23.93 7.46
CA GLU A 45 -13.15 24.40 8.04
C GLU A 45 -12.91 25.32 9.25
N ASN A 46 -11.89 25.00 10.06
CA ASN A 46 -11.54 25.78 11.24
C ASN A 46 -10.67 27.00 10.92
N ASN A 47 -10.18 27.12 9.70
CA ASN A 47 -9.31 28.21 9.27
C ASN A 47 -9.77 28.78 7.93
N PRO A 48 -10.97 29.39 7.87
CA PRO A 48 -11.56 29.86 6.61
C PRO A 48 -10.77 30.99 5.94
N ASN A 49 -9.91 31.69 6.70
CA ASN A 49 -9.05 32.74 6.16
C ASN A 49 -7.71 32.24 5.61
N ALA A 50 -7.41 30.95 5.76
CA ALA A 50 -6.20 30.33 5.24
C ALA A 50 -6.37 29.91 3.77
N SER A 51 -7.12 30.68 2.99
CA SER A 51 -7.45 30.40 1.60
C SER A 51 -6.33 30.71 0.61
N ARG A 52 -5.15 31.09 1.10
CA ARG A 52 -3.98 31.23 0.24
C ARG A 52 -3.45 29.83 -0.10
N ALA A 53 -3.39 29.53 -1.37
CA ALA A 53 -2.96 28.23 -1.88
C ALA A 53 -1.65 27.74 -1.25
N GLU A 54 -0.70 28.63 -0.99
CA GLU A 54 0.59 28.28 -0.39
C GLU A 54 0.47 27.72 1.03
N GLN A 55 -0.36 28.31 1.88
CA GLN A 55 -0.55 27.81 3.25
C GLN A 55 -1.32 26.50 3.26
N ALA A 56 -2.33 26.38 2.42
CA ALA A 56 -3.11 25.15 2.29
C ALA A 56 -2.22 23.99 1.82
N ASP A 57 -1.35 24.21 0.85
CA ASP A 57 -0.44 23.19 0.34
C ASP A 57 0.57 22.73 1.39
N VAL A 58 1.15 23.65 2.16
CA VAL A 58 2.10 23.33 3.22
C VAL A 58 1.43 22.49 4.31
N VAL A 59 0.24 22.87 4.75
CA VAL A 59 -0.49 22.12 5.77
C VAL A 59 -0.91 20.76 5.25
N PHE A 60 -1.35 20.68 4.00
CA PHE A 60 -1.68 19.39 3.38
C PHE A 60 -0.49 18.44 3.39
N GLU A 61 0.68 18.91 2.98
CA GLU A 61 1.90 18.11 3.01
C GLU A 61 2.26 17.67 4.43
N GLU A 62 2.23 18.59 5.39
CA GLU A 62 2.54 18.26 6.79
C GLU A 62 1.62 17.20 7.37
N LEU A 63 0.32 17.26 7.05
CA LEU A 63 -0.66 16.33 7.60
C LEU A 63 -0.67 14.99 6.88
N THR A 64 -0.31 14.94 5.59
CA THR A 64 -0.48 13.74 4.76
C THR A 64 0.82 13.06 4.35
N GLU A 65 1.97 13.73 4.43
CA GLU A 65 3.25 13.23 3.92
C GLU A 65 3.61 11.85 4.46
N GLU A 66 3.60 11.68 5.78
CA GLU A 66 3.96 10.42 6.42
C GLU A 66 2.99 9.29 6.04
N ALA A 67 1.69 9.59 6.04
CA ALA A 67 0.66 8.63 5.67
C ALA A 67 0.79 8.23 4.19
N ASP A 68 1.08 9.20 3.31
CA ASP A 68 1.28 8.94 1.89
C ASP A 68 2.51 8.06 1.65
N GLU A 69 3.62 8.33 2.31
CA GLU A 69 4.83 7.49 2.21
C GLU A 69 4.55 6.06 2.64
N ARG A 70 3.83 5.86 3.74
CA ARG A 70 3.45 4.53 4.22
C ARG A 70 2.55 3.82 3.21
N TYR A 71 1.60 4.55 2.63
CA TYR A 71 0.72 3.99 1.62
C TYR A 71 1.49 3.58 0.37
N GLN A 72 2.42 4.41 -0.11
CA GLN A 72 3.23 4.09 -1.29
C GLN A 72 4.08 2.85 -1.05
N LYS A 73 4.71 2.72 0.11
CA LYS A 73 5.49 1.53 0.47
C LYS A 73 4.62 0.28 0.50
N ALA A 74 3.44 0.38 1.11
CA ALA A 74 2.51 -0.76 1.19
C ALA A 74 1.98 -1.15 -0.19
N SER A 75 1.68 -0.16 -1.04
CA SER A 75 1.25 -0.38 -2.41
C SER A 75 2.32 -1.08 -3.24
N ASP A 76 3.56 -0.62 -3.16
CA ASP A 76 4.69 -1.22 -3.86
C ASP A 76 4.94 -2.66 -3.41
N ALA A 77 4.86 -2.90 -2.10
CA ALA A 77 5.00 -4.25 -1.54
C ALA A 77 3.90 -5.19 -2.04
N TYR A 78 2.68 -4.69 -2.12
CA TYR A 78 1.56 -5.48 -2.65
C TYR A 78 1.75 -5.82 -4.13
N LEU A 79 2.14 -4.85 -4.95
CA LEU A 79 2.41 -5.09 -6.37
C LEU A 79 3.54 -6.10 -6.57
N MET A 80 4.59 -6.00 -5.78
CA MET A 80 5.70 -6.95 -5.82
C MET A 80 5.25 -8.37 -5.46
N ALA A 81 4.47 -8.52 -4.39
CA ALA A 81 3.94 -9.82 -3.97
C ALA A 81 3.02 -10.41 -5.04
N GLN A 82 2.17 -9.57 -5.65
CA GLN A 82 1.28 -9.98 -6.74
C GLN A 82 2.06 -10.45 -7.96
N ASP A 83 3.08 -9.72 -8.37
CA ASP A 83 3.91 -10.05 -9.52
C ASP A 83 4.66 -11.37 -9.31
N ILE A 84 5.21 -11.59 -8.11
CA ILE A 84 5.90 -12.83 -7.78
C ILE A 84 4.94 -14.02 -7.81
N TYR A 85 3.77 -13.87 -7.19
CA TYR A 85 2.76 -14.92 -7.20
C TYR A 85 2.34 -15.27 -8.63
N LYS A 86 2.06 -14.26 -9.43
CA LYS A 86 1.64 -14.43 -10.82
C LYS A 86 2.70 -15.10 -11.67
N ALA A 87 3.95 -14.64 -11.57
CA ALA A 87 5.06 -15.21 -12.30
C ALA A 87 5.28 -16.71 -11.94
N PHE A 88 5.17 -17.03 -10.66
CA PHE A 88 5.29 -18.42 -10.20
C PHE A 88 4.12 -19.27 -10.70
N ALA A 89 2.89 -18.76 -10.63
CA ALA A 89 1.71 -19.48 -11.08
C ALA A 89 1.71 -19.71 -12.60
N GLU A 90 2.29 -18.80 -13.37
CA GLU A 90 2.42 -18.92 -14.82
C GLU A 90 3.65 -19.74 -15.25
N GLY A 91 4.47 -20.20 -14.29
CA GLY A 91 5.66 -20.99 -14.57
C GLY A 91 6.85 -20.21 -15.10
N GLU A 92 6.84 -18.88 -14.95
CA GLU A 92 7.93 -18.01 -15.40
C GLU A 92 9.15 -18.05 -14.47
N ILE A 93 8.95 -18.50 -13.22
CA ILE A 93 10.02 -18.65 -12.25
C ILE A 93 10.41 -20.13 -12.18
N GLU A 94 11.63 -20.45 -12.59
CA GLU A 94 12.21 -21.77 -12.42
C GLU A 94 12.98 -21.81 -11.09
N ILE A 95 12.60 -22.74 -10.26
CA ILE A 95 13.28 -22.98 -8.99
C ILE A 95 14.01 -24.32 -9.04
#